data_5c574f4c634ba123ee3574f76d542f87
#
_entry.id   5c574f4c634ba123ee3574f76d542f87
#
_cell.length_a   1.000
_cell.length_b   1.000
_cell.length_c   1.000
_cell.angle_alpha   90.00
_cell.angle_beta   90.00
_cell.angle_gamma   90.00
#
_symmetry.space_group_name_H-M   'P 1'
#
loop_
_entity.id
_entity.type
_entity.pdbx_description
1 polymer ?
#
loop_
_entity_poly.entity_id
_entity_poly.type
_entity_poly.pdbx_seq_one_letter_code
_entity_poly.pdbx_strand_id
1 'polypeptide(L)'
;MMKILLYCIPFLWISLTGCTQNQQNAAMTNKHLSPEEERVILHKGTERPFSGKYYDFWEKGTYLCKACGVPLYQSTAKFDAGCGWPSFDDEIPGAVKRQRDADGYRTEILCANCGAHLGHVFEGEGYTKKNTRHCVNSISMVFVPEKNLPVTDTAIFAGGCFWGVEYYLQKSPGVLSVVSGYIGGHVQHPTYEEVCSGKTGHYEAVEVVFDPSRITFEELAKLFFEIHDPTQWNHQGPDRGEQYRSAVFYRNEEQKEITEKLIGTLKEKGYQVVTEVRPATVFWKAENYHQDYYDHKGSTPYCHGYTKRF
;
A
#
# COMPACT_ATOMS: atom_id res chain seq x y z
N MET A 1 -27.15 40.71 -58.42
CA MET A 1 -25.73 40.48 -58.16
C MET A 1 -25.43 40.95 -56.74
N MET A 2 -25.37 40.02 -55.80
CA MET A 2 -25.19 40.36 -54.41
C MET A 2 -23.85 39.73 -53.95
N LYS A 3 -22.87 40.57 -53.62
CA LYS A 3 -21.53 40.15 -53.17
C LYS A 3 -21.58 39.78 -51.69
N ILE A 4 -21.31 38.53 -51.36
CA ILE A 4 -21.15 38.04 -49.98
C ILE A 4 -19.67 38.25 -49.56
N LEU A 5 -19.45 39.12 -48.58
CA LEU A 5 -18.16 39.28 -47.92
C LEU A 5 -17.98 38.16 -46.87
N LEU A 6 -17.00 37.29 -47.04
CA LEU A 6 -16.53 36.38 -46.01
C LEU A 6 -15.58 37.12 -45.07
N TYR A 7 -15.95 37.20 -43.78
CA TYR A 7 -15.06 37.61 -42.71
C TYR A 7 -14.33 36.39 -42.16
N CYS A 8 -12.99 36.35 -42.34
CA CYS A 8 -12.13 35.42 -41.67
C CYS A 8 -11.87 35.90 -40.24
N ILE A 9 -12.31 35.12 -39.23
CA ILE A 9 -11.95 35.30 -37.83
C ILE A 9 -10.70 34.48 -37.54
N PRO A 10 -9.60 35.05 -37.06
CA PRO A 10 -8.44 34.25 -36.66
C PRO A 10 -8.71 33.57 -35.31
N PHE A 11 -8.68 32.25 -35.29
CA PHE A 11 -8.65 31.43 -34.05
C PHE A 11 -7.33 31.67 -33.31
N LEU A 12 -7.45 32.36 -32.20
CA LEU A 12 -6.34 32.50 -31.26
C LEU A 12 -6.18 31.18 -30.46
N TRP A 13 -5.16 30.41 -30.77
CA TRP A 13 -4.75 29.28 -29.97
C TRP A 13 -4.09 29.76 -28.66
N ILE A 14 -4.85 29.74 -27.57
CA ILE A 14 -4.30 29.92 -26.23
C ILE A 14 -3.79 28.54 -25.80
N SER A 15 -2.48 28.39 -25.82
CA SER A 15 -1.79 27.23 -25.26
C SER A 15 -1.92 27.24 -23.73
N LEU A 16 -2.79 26.37 -23.20
CA LEU A 16 -2.89 26.05 -21.77
C LEU A 16 -1.75 25.09 -21.35
N THR A 17 -0.55 25.64 -21.18
CA THR A 17 0.54 24.98 -20.50
C THR A 17 0.75 25.68 -19.16
N GLY A 18 0.07 25.25 -18.12
CA GLY A 18 0.23 25.86 -16.80
C GLY A 18 -0.66 25.30 -15.71
N CYS A 19 -0.82 23.96 -15.61
CA CYS A 19 -1.66 23.42 -14.52
C CYS A 19 -1.28 22.04 -14.00
N THR A 20 0.00 21.63 -14.12
CA THR A 20 0.42 20.31 -13.58
C THR A 20 1.33 20.38 -12.34
N GLN A 21 1.83 21.55 -11.97
CA GLN A 21 2.70 21.71 -10.79
C GLN A 21 1.96 21.99 -9.48
N ASN A 22 0.68 22.39 -9.56
CA ASN A 22 -0.10 22.79 -8.37
C ASN A 22 -0.87 21.64 -7.71
N GLN A 23 -1.03 20.48 -8.37
CA GLN A 23 -1.74 19.33 -7.76
C GLN A 23 -0.83 18.42 -6.92
N GLN A 24 0.48 18.39 -7.17
CA GLN A 24 1.43 17.65 -6.34
C GLN A 24 1.67 18.30 -4.97
N ASN A 25 1.47 19.61 -4.84
CA ASN A 25 1.62 20.32 -3.57
C ASN A 25 0.42 20.16 -2.62
N ALA A 26 -0.74 19.74 -3.10
CA ALA A 26 -1.95 19.60 -2.29
C ALA A 26 -1.90 18.42 -1.30
N ALA A 27 -1.14 17.36 -1.58
CA ALA A 27 -0.98 16.21 -0.70
C ALA A 27 -0.03 16.45 0.50
N MET A 28 0.74 17.55 0.49
CA MET A 28 1.68 17.91 1.56
C MET A 28 1.08 18.75 2.70
N THR A 29 -0.20 19.11 2.64
CA THR A 29 -0.75 20.28 3.34
C THR A 29 -1.30 20.07 4.74
N ASN A 30 -1.11 18.92 5.41
CA ASN A 30 -1.71 18.69 6.74
C ASN A 30 -0.74 18.66 7.93
N LYS A 31 0.54 18.98 7.76
CA LYS A 31 1.46 19.26 8.89
C LYS A 31 2.03 20.65 8.75
N HIS A 32 1.87 21.48 9.79
CA HIS A 32 2.58 22.76 9.87
C HIS A 32 4.09 22.50 9.93
N LEU A 33 4.77 22.71 8.82
CA LEU A 33 6.22 22.73 8.77
C LEU A 33 6.73 24.08 9.31
N SER A 34 7.84 24.06 10.04
CA SER A 34 8.54 25.28 10.40
C SER A 34 9.21 25.90 9.17
N PRO A 35 9.59 27.19 9.17
CA PRO A 35 10.26 27.83 8.05
C PRO A 35 11.54 27.11 7.60
N GLU A 36 12.28 26.49 8.53
CA GLU A 36 13.48 25.72 8.21
C GLU A 36 13.12 24.36 7.57
N GLU A 37 12.07 23.69 8.05
CA GLU A 37 11.55 22.48 7.43
C GLU A 37 11.04 22.76 6.01
N GLU A 38 10.31 23.85 5.79
CA GLU A 38 9.86 24.27 4.45
C GLU A 38 11.04 24.53 3.52
N ARG A 39 12.07 25.24 3.99
CA ARG A 39 13.28 25.53 3.21
C ARG A 39 13.94 24.25 2.69
N VAL A 40 14.01 23.20 3.52
CA VAL A 40 14.65 21.94 3.14
C VAL A 40 13.68 21.06 2.36
N ILE A 41 12.48 20.80 2.90
CA ILE A 41 11.56 19.78 2.38
C ILE A 41 10.85 20.22 1.10
N LEU A 42 10.44 21.51 1.03
CA LEU A 42 9.70 22.06 -0.12
C LEU A 42 10.58 22.79 -1.12
N HIS A 43 11.58 23.53 -0.62
CA HIS A 43 12.45 24.35 -1.45
C HIS A 43 13.81 23.71 -1.71
N LYS A 44 13.94 22.39 -1.45
CA LYS A 44 15.14 21.58 -1.78
C LYS A 44 16.45 22.12 -1.18
N GLY A 45 16.35 22.72 0.00
CA GLY A 45 17.53 23.15 0.76
C GLY A 45 18.26 21.96 1.37
N THR A 46 19.43 22.25 1.97
CA THR A 46 20.23 21.26 2.68
C THR A 46 20.49 21.74 4.10
N GLU A 47 20.40 20.85 5.10
CA GLU A 47 20.85 21.12 6.46
C GLU A 47 22.36 21.35 6.51
N ARG A 48 22.83 22.01 7.55
CA ARG A 48 24.28 22.09 7.80
C ARG A 48 24.82 20.70 8.16
N PRO A 49 26.03 20.34 7.70
CA PRO A 49 26.64 19.06 8.09
C PRO A 49 26.81 19.00 9.61
N PHE A 50 26.65 17.83 10.18
CA PHE A 50 26.76 17.51 11.62
C PHE A 50 25.75 18.21 12.54
N SER A 51 24.74 18.91 12.00
CA SER A 51 23.73 19.60 12.80
C SER A 51 22.42 18.81 12.91
N GLY A 52 22.20 17.83 12.05
CA GLY A 52 20.95 17.09 11.97
C GLY A 52 20.75 16.11 13.12
N LYS A 53 19.54 16.07 13.68
CA LYS A 53 19.16 15.21 14.83
C LYS A 53 19.56 13.74 14.64
N TYR A 54 19.51 13.22 13.42
CA TYR A 54 19.70 11.80 13.14
C TYR A 54 21.06 11.46 12.58
N TYR A 55 21.99 12.41 12.51
CA TYR A 55 23.36 12.12 12.09
C TYR A 55 24.01 11.08 13.01
N ASP A 56 24.15 11.36 14.28
CA ASP A 56 24.69 10.46 15.30
C ASP A 56 23.54 9.90 16.16
N PHE A 57 22.67 9.10 15.54
CA PHE A 57 21.50 8.52 16.18
C PHE A 57 21.33 7.07 15.71
N TRP A 58 21.41 6.09 16.62
CA TRP A 58 21.55 4.68 16.33
C TRP A 58 20.48 3.78 16.96
N GLU A 59 19.37 4.34 17.43
CA GLU A 59 18.26 3.55 17.93
C GLU A 59 17.61 2.71 16.81
N LYS A 60 17.11 1.51 17.20
CA LYS A 60 16.35 0.65 16.28
C LYS A 60 14.95 1.20 16.03
N GLY A 61 14.58 1.27 14.78
CA GLY A 61 13.26 1.77 14.36
C GLY A 61 13.21 2.14 12.89
N THR A 62 12.20 2.92 12.53
CA THR A 62 11.91 3.33 11.16
C THR A 62 11.93 4.84 11.02
N TYR A 63 12.54 5.34 9.97
CA TYR A 63 12.51 6.75 9.59
C TYR A 63 11.37 6.98 8.60
N LEU A 64 10.42 7.83 9.00
CA LEU A 64 9.25 8.20 8.19
C LEU A 64 9.47 9.54 7.51
N CYS A 65 8.78 9.78 6.40
CA CYS A 65 8.73 11.10 5.76
C CYS A 65 8.10 12.13 6.71
N LYS A 66 8.79 13.24 6.95
CA LYS A 66 8.31 14.34 7.83
C LYS A 66 7.01 14.94 7.30
N ALA A 67 6.87 15.07 5.98
CA ALA A 67 5.73 15.71 5.34
C ALA A 67 4.46 14.84 5.35
N CYS A 68 4.57 13.53 5.03
CA CYS A 68 3.40 12.68 4.85
C CYS A 68 3.33 11.43 5.76
N GLY A 69 4.39 11.16 6.51
CA GLY A 69 4.40 10.05 7.50
C GLY A 69 4.66 8.66 6.93
N VAL A 70 4.83 8.48 5.61
CA VAL A 70 5.14 7.15 5.05
C VAL A 70 6.53 6.67 5.46
N PRO A 71 6.75 5.36 5.68
CA PRO A 71 8.07 4.81 5.97
C PRO A 71 9.03 4.99 4.79
N LEU A 72 10.27 5.40 5.08
CA LEU A 72 11.32 5.63 4.08
C LEU A 72 12.51 4.70 4.25
N TYR A 73 13.04 4.58 5.48
CA TYR A 73 14.25 3.84 5.78
C TYR A 73 14.12 3.06 7.08
N GLN A 74 14.73 1.87 7.11
CA GLN A 74 14.94 1.12 8.35
C GLN A 74 16.27 1.52 8.99
N SER A 75 16.34 1.52 10.32
CA SER A 75 17.60 1.78 11.04
C SER A 75 18.69 0.76 10.73
N THR A 76 18.32 -0.45 10.30
CA THR A 76 19.25 -1.52 9.87
C THR A 76 20.01 -1.20 8.59
N ALA A 77 19.50 -0.28 7.77
CA ALA A 77 20.15 0.21 6.56
C ALA A 77 21.05 1.43 6.85
N LYS A 78 21.03 1.98 8.08
CA LYS A 78 21.82 3.15 8.45
C LYS A 78 23.28 2.77 8.71
N PHE A 79 24.21 3.60 8.21
CA PHE A 79 25.63 3.45 8.46
C PHE A 79 26.31 4.82 8.63
N ASP A 80 27.52 4.85 9.20
CA ASP A 80 28.29 6.06 9.31
C ASP A 80 29.18 6.25 8.07
N ALA A 81 28.91 7.31 7.31
CA ALA A 81 29.73 7.75 6.18
C ALA A 81 30.67 8.92 6.52
N GLY A 82 30.65 9.42 7.76
CA GLY A 82 31.45 10.57 8.18
C GLY A 82 31.11 11.89 7.46
N CYS A 83 30.03 11.94 6.67
CA CYS A 83 29.74 13.08 5.79
C CYS A 83 28.92 14.20 6.44
N GLY A 84 28.45 14.00 7.68
CA GLY A 84 27.67 14.99 8.45
C GLY A 84 26.15 14.90 8.29
N TRP A 85 25.66 13.94 7.54
CA TRP A 85 24.23 13.62 7.38
C TRP A 85 23.95 12.15 7.60
N PRO A 86 22.73 11.77 8.04
CA PRO A 86 22.30 10.36 8.07
C PRO A 86 22.50 9.69 6.72
N SER A 87 23.14 8.54 6.72
CA SER A 87 23.45 7.78 5.52
C SER A 87 22.80 6.39 5.60
N PHE A 88 22.14 5.98 4.52
CA PHE A 88 21.49 4.68 4.42
C PHE A 88 21.94 3.98 3.13
N ASP A 89 22.13 2.66 3.18
CA ASP A 89 22.55 1.87 2.01
C ASP A 89 21.38 1.24 1.27
N ASP A 90 20.16 1.39 1.80
CA ASP A 90 18.92 0.92 1.19
C ASP A 90 17.73 1.75 1.66
N GLU A 91 16.70 1.82 0.83
CA GLU A 91 15.38 2.35 1.16
C GLU A 91 14.35 1.22 1.35
N ILE A 92 13.24 1.53 2.01
CA ILE A 92 12.07 0.66 1.97
C ILE A 92 11.57 0.59 0.51
N PRO A 93 11.35 -0.61 -0.06
CA PRO A 93 11.01 -0.76 -1.48
C PRO A 93 9.86 0.15 -1.93
N GLY A 94 10.14 0.98 -2.95
CA GLY A 94 9.17 1.91 -3.51
C GLY A 94 8.93 3.20 -2.72
N ALA A 95 9.63 3.41 -1.59
CA ALA A 95 9.43 4.59 -0.74
C ALA A 95 10.14 5.86 -1.27
N VAL A 96 11.17 5.69 -2.10
CA VAL A 96 12.03 6.79 -2.57
C VAL A 96 12.04 6.85 -4.09
N LYS A 97 11.83 8.06 -4.62
CA LYS A 97 11.98 8.36 -6.04
C LYS A 97 13.31 9.06 -6.28
N ARG A 98 14.03 8.66 -7.32
CA ARG A 98 15.28 9.28 -7.77
C ARG A 98 15.03 10.14 -9.00
N GLN A 99 15.62 11.33 -9.03
CA GLN A 99 15.61 12.20 -10.21
C GLN A 99 16.92 12.98 -10.33
N ARG A 100 17.26 13.43 -11.53
CA ARG A 100 18.43 14.27 -11.73
C ARG A 100 18.20 15.61 -11.02
N ASP A 101 19.20 16.07 -10.23
CA ASP A 101 19.15 17.37 -9.59
C ASP A 101 19.28 18.50 -10.66
N ALA A 102 18.77 19.68 -10.31
CA ALA A 102 18.89 20.89 -11.13
C ALA A 102 20.33 21.31 -11.40
N ASP A 103 21.29 20.92 -10.54
CA ASP A 103 22.71 21.15 -10.74
C ASP A 103 23.33 20.33 -11.88
N GLY A 104 22.60 19.33 -12.38
CA GLY A 104 23.00 18.46 -13.48
C GLY A 104 24.04 17.39 -13.14
N TYR A 105 24.50 17.30 -11.89
CA TYR A 105 25.56 16.38 -11.46
C TYR A 105 25.05 15.34 -10.46
N ARG A 106 24.25 15.74 -9.49
CA ARG A 106 23.75 14.86 -8.42
C ARG A 106 22.44 14.19 -8.81
N THR A 107 22.13 13.11 -8.10
CA THR A 107 20.80 12.47 -8.14
C THR A 107 20.05 12.81 -6.87
N GLU A 108 19.02 13.62 -7.00
CA GLU A 108 18.10 13.98 -5.92
C GLU A 108 17.23 12.78 -5.54
N ILE A 109 16.97 12.63 -4.24
CA ILE A 109 16.00 11.66 -3.71
C ILE A 109 14.82 12.37 -3.07
N LEU A 110 13.63 11.88 -3.41
CA LEU A 110 12.34 12.40 -2.98
C LEU A 110 11.50 11.30 -2.36
N CYS A 111 10.61 11.66 -1.44
CA CYS A 111 9.54 10.76 -1.01
C CYS A 111 8.67 10.37 -2.21
N ALA A 112 8.53 9.08 -2.50
CA ALA A 112 7.74 8.62 -3.64
C ALA A 112 6.25 8.95 -3.51
N ASN A 113 5.73 9.04 -2.28
CA ASN A 113 4.33 9.34 -2.01
C ASN A 113 3.97 10.82 -2.19
N CYS A 114 4.77 11.75 -1.64
CA CYS A 114 4.39 13.17 -1.60
C CYS A 114 5.36 14.11 -2.35
N GLY A 115 6.50 13.62 -2.85
CA GLY A 115 7.49 14.43 -3.54
C GLY A 115 8.37 15.31 -2.63
N ALA A 116 8.28 15.17 -1.30
CA ALA A 116 9.12 15.91 -0.36
C ALA A 116 10.60 15.61 -0.62
N HIS A 117 11.44 16.67 -0.62
CA HIS A 117 12.88 16.53 -0.77
C HIS A 117 13.49 15.81 0.44
N LEU A 118 14.27 14.79 0.18
CA LEU A 118 14.96 14.00 1.21
C LEU A 118 16.47 14.32 1.26
N GLY A 119 17.11 14.47 0.12
CA GLY A 119 18.54 14.65 -0.02
C GLY A 119 19.04 14.15 -1.37
N HIS A 120 20.16 13.42 -1.38
CA HIS A 120 20.79 12.90 -2.61
C HIS A 120 21.28 11.48 -2.43
N VAL A 121 21.34 10.73 -3.53
CA VAL A 121 21.92 9.40 -3.56
C VAL A 121 23.25 9.42 -4.33
N PHE A 122 24.22 8.67 -3.81
CA PHE A 122 25.55 8.48 -4.37
C PHE A 122 25.80 6.99 -4.54
N GLU A 123 26.44 6.62 -5.64
CA GLU A 123 26.78 5.25 -5.98
C GLU A 123 28.26 5.12 -6.25
N GLY A 124 28.83 3.94 -5.99
CA GLY A 124 30.24 3.70 -6.30
C GLY A 124 31.26 4.13 -5.23
N GLU A 125 30.81 4.59 -4.06
CA GLU A 125 31.72 5.08 -3.01
C GLU A 125 32.31 3.97 -2.11
N GLY A 126 31.80 2.73 -2.18
CA GLY A 126 32.38 1.56 -1.51
C GLY A 126 32.18 1.48 0.01
N TYR A 127 31.27 2.24 0.62
CA TYR A 127 31.04 2.21 2.07
C TYR A 127 30.41 0.89 2.53
N THR A 128 29.49 0.32 1.73
CA THR A 128 28.79 -0.93 2.03
C THR A 128 28.79 -1.87 0.83
N LYS A 129 28.38 -3.13 1.04
CA LYS A 129 28.25 -4.10 -0.07
C LYS A 129 27.24 -3.68 -1.14
N LYS A 130 26.22 -2.86 -0.78
CA LYS A 130 25.21 -2.36 -1.71
C LYS A 130 25.76 -1.22 -2.57
N ASN A 131 26.90 -0.65 -2.19
CA ASN A 131 27.59 0.40 -2.93
C ASN A 131 26.71 1.62 -3.27
N THR A 132 25.71 1.86 -2.43
CA THR A 132 24.75 2.95 -2.53
C THR A 132 24.73 3.71 -1.21
N ARG A 133 24.68 5.03 -1.27
CA ARG A 133 24.52 5.89 -0.10
C ARG A 133 23.44 6.93 -0.33
N HIS A 134 22.32 6.78 0.34
CA HIS A 134 21.30 7.82 0.48
C HIS A 134 21.76 8.78 1.59
N CYS A 135 22.17 9.98 1.21
CA CYS A 135 22.54 11.07 2.11
C CYS A 135 21.30 11.91 2.38
N VAL A 136 20.71 11.79 3.56
CA VAL A 136 19.36 12.28 3.84
C VAL A 136 19.41 13.43 4.86
N ASN A 137 18.66 14.52 4.63
CA ASN A 137 18.47 15.57 5.62
C ASN A 137 17.68 15.03 6.82
N SER A 138 18.19 15.18 8.03
CA SER A 138 17.50 14.76 9.26
C SER A 138 16.13 15.42 9.39
N ILE A 139 16.02 16.69 9.03
CA ILE A 139 14.81 17.50 9.10
C ILE A 139 13.70 16.96 8.17
N SER A 140 14.05 16.21 7.13
CA SER A 140 13.11 15.59 6.20
C SER A 140 12.49 14.30 6.75
N MET A 141 12.90 13.85 7.94
CA MET A 141 12.48 12.59 8.54
C MET A 141 11.92 12.76 9.96
N VAL A 142 11.11 11.77 10.36
CA VAL A 142 10.71 11.52 11.76
C VAL A 142 11.06 10.09 12.11
N PHE A 143 11.77 9.88 13.21
CA PHE A 143 12.10 8.54 13.70
C PHE A 143 10.99 8.00 14.60
N VAL A 144 10.61 6.74 14.36
CA VAL A 144 9.71 5.96 15.22
C VAL A 144 10.50 4.76 15.74
N PRO A 145 10.71 4.66 17.07
CA PRO A 145 11.37 3.51 17.68
C PRO A 145 10.64 2.20 17.37
N GLU A 146 11.39 1.12 17.17
CA GLU A 146 10.81 -0.21 16.88
C GLU A 146 9.75 -0.62 17.90
N LYS A 147 9.97 -0.35 19.19
CA LYS A 147 9.01 -0.58 20.28
C LYS A 147 7.72 0.23 20.19
N ASN A 148 7.71 1.29 19.39
CA ASN A 148 6.55 2.17 19.19
C ASN A 148 5.94 2.01 17.78
N LEU A 149 6.50 1.12 16.96
CA LEU A 149 5.83 0.73 15.72
C LEU A 149 4.55 -0.02 16.09
N PRO A 150 3.43 0.28 15.46
CA PRO A 150 2.24 -0.53 15.68
C PRO A 150 2.58 -1.99 15.34
N VAL A 151 2.35 -2.89 16.29
CA VAL A 151 2.37 -4.31 15.99
C VAL A 151 1.25 -4.54 14.99
N THR A 152 1.58 -5.06 13.82
CA THR A 152 0.58 -5.38 12.80
C THR A 152 0.67 -6.85 12.46
N ASP A 153 -0.46 -7.46 12.16
CA ASP A 153 -0.52 -8.79 11.56
C ASP A 153 -1.30 -8.73 10.25
N THR A 154 -1.25 -9.80 9.48
CA THR A 154 -1.86 -9.88 8.15
C THR A 154 -2.69 -11.14 8.03
N ALA A 155 -3.93 -10.99 7.53
CA ALA A 155 -4.83 -12.07 7.18
C ALA A 155 -5.12 -12.04 5.67
N ILE A 156 -5.34 -13.22 5.05
CA ILE A 156 -5.67 -13.30 3.62
C ILE A 156 -6.93 -14.16 3.45
N PHE A 157 -7.96 -13.56 2.87
CA PHE A 157 -9.29 -14.15 2.70
C PHE A 157 -9.75 -14.13 1.23
N ALA A 158 -10.24 -15.24 0.76
CA ALA A 158 -10.95 -15.38 -0.52
C ALA A 158 -12.39 -15.81 -0.26
N GLY A 159 -13.37 -15.04 -0.65
CA GLY A 159 -14.79 -15.28 -0.34
C GLY A 159 -15.74 -14.85 -1.46
N GLY A 160 -15.38 -15.12 -2.71
CA GLY A 160 -16.08 -14.62 -3.89
C GLY A 160 -15.44 -13.37 -4.45
N CYS A 161 -16.21 -12.48 -5.06
CA CYS A 161 -15.72 -11.22 -5.61
C CYS A 161 -15.01 -10.38 -4.51
N PHE A 162 -13.72 -10.09 -4.71
CA PHE A 162 -12.88 -9.40 -3.74
C PHE A 162 -13.39 -7.99 -3.39
N TRP A 163 -14.11 -7.31 -4.29
CA TRP A 163 -14.70 -5.99 -3.99
C TRP A 163 -15.65 -6.01 -2.79
N GLY A 164 -16.43 -7.08 -2.68
CA GLY A 164 -17.38 -7.23 -1.58
C GLY A 164 -16.69 -7.59 -0.27
N VAL A 165 -15.67 -8.44 -0.32
CA VAL A 165 -14.87 -8.83 0.86
C VAL A 165 -14.08 -7.61 1.37
N GLU A 166 -13.42 -6.85 0.48
CA GLU A 166 -12.72 -5.59 0.78
C GLU A 166 -13.66 -4.60 1.48
N TYR A 167 -14.83 -4.33 0.89
CA TYR A 167 -15.81 -3.37 1.40
C TYR A 167 -16.22 -3.61 2.85
N TYR A 168 -16.41 -4.87 3.24
CA TYR A 168 -16.80 -5.18 4.62
C TYR A 168 -15.63 -5.18 5.59
N LEU A 169 -14.49 -5.78 5.21
CA LEU A 169 -13.35 -5.92 6.11
C LEU A 169 -12.67 -4.58 6.40
N GLN A 170 -12.54 -3.69 5.42
CA GLN A 170 -11.89 -2.37 5.62
C GLN A 170 -12.64 -1.47 6.62
N LYS A 171 -13.93 -1.73 6.88
CA LYS A 171 -14.74 -0.97 7.85
C LYS A 171 -14.58 -1.44 9.28
N SER A 172 -13.85 -2.53 9.51
CA SER A 172 -13.67 -3.07 10.86
C SER A 172 -12.69 -2.23 11.66
N PRO A 173 -13.06 -1.76 12.87
CA PRO A 173 -12.15 -1.04 13.75
C PRO A 173 -10.91 -1.89 14.08
N GLY A 174 -9.72 -1.37 13.78
CA GLY A 174 -8.47 -2.10 13.95
C GLY A 174 -7.86 -2.58 12.64
N VAL A 175 -8.62 -2.65 11.55
CA VAL A 175 -8.09 -2.86 10.20
C VAL A 175 -7.39 -1.58 9.74
N LEU A 176 -6.17 -1.73 9.24
CA LEU A 176 -5.30 -0.63 8.81
C LEU A 176 -5.31 -0.46 7.29
N SER A 177 -5.35 -1.57 6.55
CA SER A 177 -5.53 -1.58 5.10
C SER A 177 -6.10 -2.90 4.63
N VAL A 178 -6.83 -2.85 3.53
CA VAL A 178 -7.28 -4.03 2.78
C VAL A 178 -6.86 -3.81 1.32
N VAL A 179 -6.29 -4.84 0.71
CA VAL A 179 -5.82 -4.81 -0.68
C VAL A 179 -6.45 -5.96 -1.44
N SER A 180 -7.19 -5.67 -2.50
CA SER A 180 -7.72 -6.67 -3.43
C SER A 180 -6.60 -7.23 -4.32
N GLY A 181 -6.60 -8.56 -4.55
CA GLY A 181 -5.54 -9.23 -5.30
C GLY A 181 -5.83 -10.69 -5.62
N TYR A 182 -4.78 -11.39 -6.03
CA TYR A 182 -4.82 -12.78 -6.51
C TYR A 182 -3.83 -13.64 -5.74
N ILE A 183 -4.23 -14.86 -5.38
CA ILE A 183 -3.37 -15.80 -4.62
C ILE A 183 -3.69 -17.26 -4.97
N GLY A 184 -2.76 -18.16 -4.72
CA GLY A 184 -2.95 -19.60 -4.73
C GLY A 184 -2.88 -20.26 -6.10
N GLY A 185 -2.72 -19.48 -7.17
CA GLY A 185 -2.52 -19.98 -8.54
C GLY A 185 -1.04 -20.20 -8.89
N HIS A 186 -0.80 -20.56 -10.15
CA HIS A 186 0.53 -20.90 -10.67
C HIS A 186 1.12 -19.86 -11.64
N VAL A 187 0.33 -18.86 -12.07
CA VAL A 187 0.78 -17.79 -12.95
C VAL A 187 1.40 -16.68 -12.11
N GLN A 188 2.59 -16.20 -12.51
CA GLN A 188 3.25 -15.06 -11.87
C GLN A 188 2.75 -13.76 -12.51
N HIS A 189 2.54 -12.72 -11.68
CA HIS A 189 2.02 -11.42 -12.10
C HIS A 189 0.75 -11.53 -12.96
N PRO A 190 -0.28 -12.27 -12.48
CA PRO A 190 -1.49 -12.47 -13.28
C PRO A 190 -2.23 -11.15 -13.48
N THR A 191 -2.85 -11.00 -14.65
CA THR A 191 -3.82 -9.95 -14.92
C THR A 191 -5.24 -10.41 -14.57
N TYR A 192 -6.16 -9.45 -14.41
CA TYR A 192 -7.57 -9.75 -14.16
C TYR A 192 -8.18 -10.65 -15.24
N GLU A 193 -7.92 -10.36 -16.51
CA GLU A 193 -8.42 -11.13 -17.65
C GLU A 193 -7.92 -12.58 -17.61
N GLU A 194 -6.65 -12.79 -17.24
CA GLU A 194 -6.07 -14.13 -17.10
C GLU A 194 -6.76 -14.90 -15.97
N VAL A 195 -6.99 -14.26 -14.81
CA VAL A 195 -7.68 -14.89 -13.68
C VAL A 195 -9.12 -15.22 -14.05
N CYS A 196 -9.85 -14.32 -14.71
CA CYS A 196 -11.21 -14.54 -15.19
C CYS A 196 -11.31 -15.66 -16.25
N SER A 197 -10.19 -15.98 -16.93
CA SER A 197 -10.17 -17.12 -17.87
C SER A 197 -10.35 -18.50 -17.19
N GLY A 198 -10.19 -18.55 -15.84
CA GLY A 198 -10.25 -19.78 -15.04
C GLY A 198 -9.03 -20.70 -15.22
N LYS A 199 -7.97 -20.26 -15.90
CA LYS A 199 -6.81 -21.10 -16.23
C LYS A 199 -5.60 -20.87 -15.34
N THR A 200 -5.61 -19.85 -14.48
CA THR A 200 -4.49 -19.49 -13.62
C THR A 200 -4.45 -20.21 -12.29
N GLY A 201 -5.62 -20.76 -11.86
CA GLY A 201 -5.81 -21.36 -10.54
C GLY A 201 -5.86 -20.35 -9.40
N HIS A 202 -5.73 -19.04 -9.69
CA HIS A 202 -5.82 -18.00 -8.68
C HIS A 202 -7.23 -17.81 -8.13
N TYR A 203 -7.29 -17.40 -6.86
CA TYR A 203 -8.48 -16.91 -6.19
C TYR A 203 -8.46 -15.38 -6.25
N GLU A 204 -9.64 -14.77 -6.39
CA GLU A 204 -9.83 -13.40 -5.96
C GLU A 204 -9.80 -13.35 -4.43
N ALA A 205 -8.90 -12.57 -3.86
CA ALA A 205 -8.68 -12.51 -2.43
C ALA A 205 -8.37 -11.09 -1.97
N VAL A 206 -8.44 -10.88 -0.67
CA VAL A 206 -7.98 -9.65 -0.04
C VAL A 206 -6.89 -9.95 0.98
N GLU A 207 -5.86 -9.10 0.98
CA GLU A 207 -4.86 -9.04 2.04
C GLU A 207 -5.25 -7.95 3.02
N VAL A 208 -5.42 -8.30 4.29
CA VAL A 208 -5.88 -7.44 5.38
C VAL A 208 -4.75 -7.23 6.35
N VAL A 209 -4.24 -6.01 6.46
CA VAL A 209 -3.30 -5.61 7.53
C VAL A 209 -4.09 -5.03 8.69
N PHE A 210 -3.87 -5.52 9.89
CA PHE A 210 -4.63 -5.13 11.07
C PHE A 210 -3.75 -4.94 12.31
N ASP A 211 -4.24 -4.19 13.29
CA ASP A 211 -3.66 -4.01 14.62
C ASP A 211 -4.22 -5.09 15.56
N PRO A 212 -3.43 -6.13 15.93
CA PRO A 212 -3.91 -7.24 16.77
C PRO A 212 -4.28 -6.83 18.21
N SER A 213 -3.90 -5.61 18.63
CA SER A 213 -4.36 -5.06 19.92
C SER A 213 -5.79 -4.49 19.86
N ARG A 214 -6.34 -4.31 18.65
CA ARG A 214 -7.67 -3.70 18.43
C ARG A 214 -8.67 -4.66 17.80
N ILE A 215 -8.19 -5.62 17.00
CA ILE A 215 -9.00 -6.68 16.40
C ILE A 215 -8.13 -7.92 16.23
N THR A 216 -8.63 -9.07 16.63
CA THR A 216 -7.92 -10.35 16.52
C THR A 216 -8.15 -10.99 15.15
N PHE A 217 -7.25 -11.92 14.76
CA PHE A 217 -7.47 -12.74 13.57
C PHE A 217 -8.80 -13.54 13.66
N GLU A 218 -9.16 -14.05 14.86
CA GLU A 218 -10.40 -14.78 15.06
C GLU A 218 -11.64 -13.91 14.77
N GLU A 219 -11.66 -12.66 15.22
CA GLU A 219 -12.75 -11.72 14.93
C GLU A 219 -12.87 -11.41 13.44
N LEU A 220 -11.72 -11.19 12.75
CA LEU A 220 -11.70 -10.99 11.30
C LEU A 220 -12.19 -12.24 10.55
N ALA A 221 -11.76 -13.44 10.95
CA ALA A 221 -12.18 -14.69 10.34
C ALA A 221 -13.68 -14.96 10.60
N LYS A 222 -14.23 -14.63 11.77
CA LYS A 222 -15.67 -14.67 12.02
C LYS A 222 -16.42 -13.74 11.07
N LEU A 223 -15.99 -12.49 10.98
CA LEU A 223 -16.60 -11.53 10.06
C LEU A 223 -16.53 -12.02 8.61
N PHE A 224 -15.39 -12.56 8.18
CA PHE A 224 -15.23 -13.16 6.85
C PHE A 224 -16.29 -14.25 6.60
N PHE A 225 -16.48 -15.17 7.54
CA PHE A 225 -17.53 -16.19 7.43
C PHE A 225 -18.96 -15.63 7.52
N GLU A 226 -19.16 -14.43 8.03
CA GLU A 226 -20.47 -13.79 8.19
C GLU A 226 -20.87 -12.91 7.00
N ILE A 227 -19.87 -12.48 6.17
CA ILE A 227 -20.13 -11.62 5.01
C ILE A 227 -20.27 -12.35 3.69
N HIS A 228 -19.91 -13.64 3.61
CA HIS A 228 -20.10 -14.47 2.43
C HIS A 228 -20.77 -15.80 2.81
N ASP A 229 -21.23 -16.57 1.83
CA ASP A 229 -21.77 -17.90 2.07
C ASP A 229 -20.67 -18.98 1.96
N PRO A 230 -20.18 -19.55 3.08
CA PRO A 230 -19.09 -20.52 3.07
C PRO A 230 -19.51 -21.91 2.55
N THR A 231 -20.75 -22.08 2.10
CA THR A 231 -21.28 -23.36 1.59
C THR A 231 -21.30 -23.44 0.06
N GLN A 232 -20.96 -22.32 -0.61
CA GLN A 232 -21.02 -22.24 -2.08
C GLN A 232 -19.67 -22.63 -2.71
N TRP A 233 -19.70 -23.65 -3.55
CA TRP A 233 -18.53 -24.14 -4.28
C TRP A 233 -18.40 -23.47 -5.66
N ASN A 234 -17.22 -22.92 -5.98
CA ASN A 234 -16.92 -22.25 -7.26
C ASN A 234 -17.87 -21.10 -7.62
N HIS A 235 -18.50 -20.48 -6.64
CA HIS A 235 -19.32 -19.29 -6.86
C HIS A 235 -19.60 -18.58 -5.54
N GLN A 236 -20.01 -17.30 -5.62
CA GLN A 236 -20.57 -16.53 -4.51
C GLN A 236 -21.74 -15.70 -5.04
N GLY A 237 -22.96 -16.04 -4.64
CA GLY A 237 -24.14 -15.42 -5.21
C GLY A 237 -24.21 -15.62 -6.73
N PRO A 238 -24.34 -14.55 -7.53
CA PRO A 238 -24.39 -14.64 -8.99
C PRO A 238 -23.03 -14.86 -9.65
N ASP A 239 -21.91 -14.54 -8.97
CA ASP A 239 -20.57 -14.63 -9.52
C ASP A 239 -20.09 -16.08 -9.55
N ARG A 240 -19.78 -16.61 -10.75
CA ARG A 240 -19.43 -18.01 -11.00
C ARG A 240 -18.03 -18.13 -11.58
N GLY A 241 -17.24 -19.06 -11.07
CA GLY A 241 -15.89 -19.36 -11.53
C GLY A 241 -14.98 -19.83 -10.40
N GLU A 242 -13.88 -20.48 -10.76
CA GLU A 242 -12.90 -20.98 -9.78
C GLU A 242 -12.25 -19.87 -8.94
N GLN A 243 -12.13 -18.67 -9.49
CA GLN A 243 -11.59 -17.51 -8.77
C GLN A 243 -12.47 -17.07 -7.60
N TYR A 244 -13.76 -17.44 -7.58
CA TYR A 244 -14.72 -17.06 -6.53
C TYR A 244 -14.88 -18.12 -5.42
N ARG A 245 -13.96 -19.08 -5.34
CA ARG A 245 -13.94 -20.07 -4.26
C ARG A 245 -13.72 -19.41 -2.91
N SER A 246 -14.26 -20.06 -1.86
CA SER A 246 -14.03 -19.66 -0.48
C SER A 246 -12.75 -20.31 0.07
N ALA A 247 -11.82 -19.50 0.58
CA ALA A 247 -10.59 -19.98 1.20
C ALA A 247 -10.05 -18.99 2.25
N VAL A 248 -9.35 -19.52 3.25
CA VAL A 248 -8.48 -18.76 4.16
C VAL A 248 -7.03 -19.19 3.87
N PHE A 249 -6.18 -18.24 3.55
CA PHE A 249 -4.77 -18.46 3.31
C PHE A 249 -3.97 -18.08 4.57
N TYR A 250 -3.68 -19.10 5.40
CA TYR A 250 -3.01 -18.90 6.68
C TYR A 250 -1.52 -18.58 6.51
N ARG A 251 -0.99 -17.72 7.36
CA ARG A 251 0.43 -17.31 7.39
C ARG A 251 1.22 -18.02 8.49
N ASN A 252 0.53 -18.59 9.49
CA ASN A 252 1.10 -19.33 10.60
C ASN A 252 0.10 -20.38 11.11
N GLU A 253 0.58 -21.30 11.97
CA GLU A 253 -0.26 -22.39 12.49
C GLU A 253 -1.40 -21.88 13.38
N GLU A 254 -1.23 -20.77 14.10
CA GLU A 254 -2.29 -20.18 14.92
C GLU A 254 -3.49 -19.76 14.06
N GLN A 255 -3.25 -19.07 12.94
CA GLN A 255 -4.31 -18.69 12.00
C GLN A 255 -5.02 -19.92 11.41
N LYS A 256 -4.28 -20.97 11.11
CA LYS A 256 -4.83 -22.24 10.65
C LYS A 256 -5.74 -22.89 11.69
N GLU A 257 -5.26 -23.07 12.92
CA GLU A 257 -6.02 -23.68 14.00
C GLU A 257 -7.31 -22.91 14.32
N ILE A 258 -7.24 -21.58 14.37
CA ILE A 258 -8.42 -20.71 14.55
C ILE A 258 -9.40 -20.93 13.41
N THR A 259 -8.95 -20.94 12.16
CA THR A 259 -9.82 -21.13 10.99
C THR A 259 -10.51 -22.49 11.02
N GLU A 260 -9.76 -23.56 11.28
CA GLU A 260 -10.29 -24.94 11.37
C GLU A 260 -11.33 -25.08 12.50
N LYS A 261 -11.07 -24.45 13.65
CA LYS A 261 -12.02 -24.39 14.78
C LYS A 261 -13.32 -23.69 14.39
N LEU A 262 -13.24 -22.56 13.70
CA LEU A 262 -14.42 -21.81 13.25
C LEU A 262 -15.22 -22.63 12.21
N ILE A 263 -14.56 -23.30 11.27
CA ILE A 263 -15.20 -24.23 10.33
C ILE A 263 -15.89 -25.37 11.08
N GLY A 264 -15.23 -25.94 12.10
CA GLY A 264 -15.84 -26.96 12.97
C GLY A 264 -17.13 -26.48 13.62
N THR A 265 -17.11 -25.28 14.21
CA THR A 265 -18.30 -24.65 14.82
C THR A 265 -19.43 -24.45 13.82
N LEU A 266 -19.12 -24.04 12.59
CA LEU A 266 -20.15 -23.89 11.55
C LEU A 266 -20.73 -25.24 11.13
N LYS A 267 -19.91 -26.29 11.00
CA LYS A 267 -20.37 -27.65 10.70
C LYS A 267 -21.27 -28.20 11.80
N GLU A 268 -20.94 -27.97 13.07
CA GLU A 268 -21.80 -28.35 14.22
C GLU A 268 -23.16 -27.65 14.18
N LYS A 269 -23.19 -26.40 13.65
CA LYS A 269 -24.45 -25.66 13.40
C LYS A 269 -25.21 -26.12 12.14
N GLY A 270 -24.70 -27.12 11.39
CA GLY A 270 -25.34 -27.71 10.22
C GLY A 270 -24.93 -27.12 8.88
N TYR A 271 -23.97 -26.18 8.82
CA TYR A 271 -23.48 -25.64 7.55
C TYR A 271 -22.59 -26.67 6.82
N GLN A 272 -22.79 -26.81 5.51
CA GLN A 272 -21.94 -27.65 4.64
C GLN A 272 -20.76 -26.80 4.15
N VAL A 273 -19.84 -26.45 5.07
CA VAL A 273 -18.74 -25.54 4.76
C VAL A 273 -17.77 -26.14 3.75
N VAL A 274 -17.52 -25.43 2.66
CA VAL A 274 -16.60 -25.79 1.57
C VAL A 274 -15.35 -24.90 1.55
N THR A 275 -15.21 -23.98 2.51
CA THR A 275 -14.05 -23.10 2.62
C THR A 275 -12.77 -23.91 2.76
N GLU A 276 -11.81 -23.67 1.88
CA GLU A 276 -10.49 -24.28 1.92
C GLU A 276 -9.57 -23.57 2.95
N VAL A 277 -8.73 -24.34 3.64
CA VAL A 277 -7.68 -23.81 4.53
C VAL A 277 -6.34 -24.11 3.88
N ARG A 278 -5.63 -23.09 3.41
CA ARG A 278 -4.43 -23.23 2.60
C ARG A 278 -3.28 -22.40 3.15
N PRO A 279 -2.03 -22.86 3.01
CA PRO A 279 -0.88 -22.00 3.32
C PRO A 279 -0.83 -20.81 2.36
N ALA A 280 -0.50 -19.62 2.88
CA ALA A 280 -0.32 -18.44 2.07
C ALA A 280 0.88 -18.62 1.11
N THR A 281 0.66 -18.24 -0.14
CA THR A 281 1.68 -18.15 -1.19
C THR A 281 1.92 -16.69 -1.53
N VAL A 282 2.57 -16.39 -2.67
CA VAL A 282 2.72 -15.02 -3.14
C VAL A 282 1.35 -14.42 -3.41
N PHE A 283 1.09 -13.27 -2.79
CA PHE A 283 -0.09 -12.44 -3.06
C PHE A 283 0.25 -11.43 -4.15
N TRP A 284 -0.55 -11.38 -5.20
CA TRP A 284 -0.41 -10.47 -6.32
C TRP A 284 -1.49 -9.39 -6.22
N LYS A 285 -1.08 -8.15 -5.94
CA LYS A 285 -2.02 -7.03 -5.90
C LYS A 285 -2.73 -6.89 -7.25
N ALA A 286 -4.05 -6.79 -7.22
CA ALA A 286 -4.84 -6.49 -8.41
C ALA A 286 -4.66 -5.02 -8.85
N GLU A 287 -5.09 -4.73 -10.06
CA GLU A 287 -4.99 -3.44 -10.72
C GLU A 287 -5.67 -2.34 -9.87
N ASN A 288 -5.23 -1.10 -10.02
CA ASN A 288 -5.67 0.01 -9.17
C ASN A 288 -7.18 0.29 -9.24
N TYR A 289 -7.83 -0.01 -10.37
CA TYR A 289 -9.28 0.19 -10.52
C TYR A 289 -10.12 -0.82 -9.73
N HIS A 290 -9.51 -1.88 -9.19
CA HIS A 290 -10.18 -2.83 -8.31
C HIS A 290 -10.15 -2.42 -6.83
N GLN A 291 -9.21 -1.57 -6.45
CA GLN A 291 -9.05 -1.14 -5.06
C GLN A 291 -10.17 -0.16 -4.68
N ASP A 292 -10.74 -0.31 -3.48
CA ASP A 292 -11.79 0.56 -2.93
C ASP A 292 -13.02 0.71 -3.86
N TYR A 293 -13.32 -0.35 -4.64
CA TYR A 293 -14.31 -0.29 -5.73
C TYR A 293 -15.66 0.26 -5.29
N TYR A 294 -16.22 -0.24 -4.18
CA TYR A 294 -17.55 0.20 -3.73
C TYR A 294 -17.54 1.58 -3.10
N ASP A 295 -16.46 2.01 -2.50
CA ASP A 295 -16.33 3.37 -1.97
C ASP A 295 -16.25 4.39 -3.13
N HIS A 296 -15.49 4.09 -4.18
CA HIS A 296 -15.46 4.92 -5.41
C HIS A 296 -16.81 4.94 -6.13
N LYS A 297 -17.52 3.82 -6.18
CA LYS A 297 -18.81 3.69 -6.85
C LYS A 297 -19.96 4.31 -6.05
N GLY A 298 -19.80 4.48 -4.73
CA GLY A 298 -20.84 4.99 -3.84
C GLY A 298 -22.05 4.05 -3.71
N SER A 299 -21.80 2.71 -3.74
CA SER A 299 -22.85 1.68 -3.63
C SER A 299 -22.43 0.56 -2.67
N THR A 300 -23.34 -0.38 -2.40
CA THR A 300 -23.07 -1.54 -1.55
C THR A 300 -22.90 -2.82 -2.38
N PRO A 301 -22.16 -3.82 -1.89
CA PRO A 301 -22.02 -5.12 -2.57
C PRO A 301 -23.35 -5.81 -2.83
N TYR A 302 -23.50 -6.40 -4.02
CA TYR A 302 -24.69 -7.18 -4.39
C TYR A 302 -24.51 -8.68 -4.12
N CYS A 303 -23.28 -9.17 -4.07
CA CYS A 303 -22.94 -10.59 -3.89
C CYS A 303 -22.56 -10.96 -2.44
N HIS A 304 -22.44 -9.96 -1.56
CA HIS A 304 -22.08 -10.13 -0.16
C HIS A 304 -23.09 -9.47 0.76
N GLY A 305 -23.30 -10.06 1.93
CA GLY A 305 -24.18 -9.52 2.95
C GLY A 305 -23.92 -10.13 4.30
N TYR A 306 -24.05 -9.33 5.34
CA TYR A 306 -23.82 -9.80 6.71
C TYR A 306 -24.92 -10.78 7.14
N THR A 307 -24.52 -11.95 7.59
CA THR A 307 -25.37 -12.96 8.22
C THR A 307 -24.69 -13.47 9.47
N LYS A 308 -25.26 -13.21 10.64
CA LYS A 308 -24.70 -13.68 11.92
C LYS A 308 -24.62 -15.20 11.95
N ARG A 309 -23.40 -15.74 12.17
CA ARG A 309 -23.15 -17.20 12.21
C ARG A 309 -22.49 -17.65 13.52
N PHE A 310 -21.85 -16.74 14.25
CA PHE A 310 -21.18 -17.01 15.53
C PHE A 310 -21.83 -16.36 16.73
#